data_b932d8f4a19dcd1fb9e20a4d8446dbd7
#
_entry.id   b932d8f4a19dcd1fb9e20a4d8446dbd7
#
_cell.length_a   1.000
_cell.length_b   1.000
_cell.length_c   1.000
_cell.angle_alpha   90.00
_cell.angle_beta   90.00
_cell.angle_gamma   90.00
#
_symmetry.space_group_name_H-M   'P 1'
#
loop_
_entity.id
_entity.type
_entity.pdbx_description
1 polymer ?
#
loop_
_entity_poly.entity_id
_entity_poly.type
_entity_poly.pdbx_seq_one_letter_code
_entity_poly.pdbx_strand_id
1 'polypeptide(L)'
;MAECQDFAQFGLAPNLLSAITRMGYTQPTAIQCTAIPVVLQGRDVMGAAQTGTGKTASFGLPVLQKLLPLANTSTSPARHPVRVLILSPTRELADQTAEALSNYAADTPIRIGVVYGGVDIKPQAEALRRGVEILIATPGRLLDHLEQRNTNLNQCGIVILDEADRMLDMGFLPDISRILNALPKKRQNLMFSATFSPEIKRLARNFLTDPVVIEVARQNATAATIKQEVFSVNELQKTDALVELLKTRGEDSDGKPLQTIVFVNVKLTARRLARELEKCGFNADAIHGDKTQEERLKLLKDFKDGTLNIMVATDVAARGLDIAELPLVINYDVPFVPEDYVHRIGRTGRAGSSGLALMLVTDKDRKSFDAIRKLTKVNLVPQELDPEPRKRARFPRKFSSSTDTWKAPRKPEDPFFSQPYVPGRTSVKKTVQQNFSRQASGEKREVAVLLGGTGRRN
;
A
#
# COMPACT_ATOMS: atom_id res chain seq x y z
N MET A 1 7.25 26.23 -22.82
CA MET A 1 7.09 26.34 -21.34
C MET A 1 8.41 26.90 -20.84
N ALA A 2 8.40 27.99 -20.05
CA ALA A 2 9.63 28.54 -19.50
C ALA A 2 10.32 27.48 -18.67
N GLU A 3 11.55 27.15 -19.01
CA GLU A 3 12.38 26.24 -18.21
C GLU A 3 12.67 26.94 -16.89
N CYS A 4 12.07 26.45 -15.83
CA CYS A 4 12.34 26.90 -14.48
C CYS A 4 13.66 26.27 -14.03
N GLN A 5 14.68 27.11 -13.81
CA GLN A 5 16.04 26.64 -13.55
C GLN A 5 16.40 26.61 -12.06
N ASP A 6 15.64 27.33 -11.20
CA ASP A 6 15.94 27.46 -9.80
C ASP A 6 14.67 27.54 -8.93
N PHE A 7 14.71 26.99 -7.71
CA PHE A 7 13.65 27.10 -6.71
C PHE A 7 13.45 28.52 -6.18
N ALA A 8 14.48 29.38 -6.23
CA ALA A 8 14.38 30.78 -5.83
C ALA A 8 13.32 31.56 -6.63
N GLN A 9 13.04 31.15 -7.87
CA GLN A 9 12.02 31.77 -8.73
C GLN A 9 10.60 31.66 -8.21
N PHE A 10 10.33 30.72 -7.30
CA PHE A 10 9.00 30.53 -6.71
C PHE A 10 8.69 31.50 -5.56
N GLY A 11 9.64 32.30 -5.12
CA GLY A 11 9.45 33.20 -3.96
C GLY A 11 9.24 32.48 -2.64
N LEU A 12 9.85 31.30 -2.49
CA LEU A 12 9.81 30.54 -1.25
C LEU A 12 10.66 31.23 -0.16
N ALA A 13 10.25 31.09 1.08
CA ALA A 13 10.96 31.64 2.23
C ALA A 13 12.37 31.06 2.36
N PRO A 14 13.35 31.84 2.88
CA PRO A 14 14.75 31.40 2.95
C PRO A 14 14.96 30.09 3.73
N ASN A 15 14.19 29.85 4.77
CA ASN A 15 14.26 28.61 5.55
C ASN A 15 13.82 27.38 4.72
N LEU A 16 12.80 27.50 3.87
CA LEU A 16 12.39 26.43 2.96
C LEU A 16 13.45 26.19 1.87
N LEU A 17 14.01 27.26 1.30
CA LEU A 17 15.12 27.15 0.32
C LEU A 17 16.35 26.48 0.92
N SER A 18 16.73 26.84 2.17
CA SER A 18 17.83 26.21 2.89
C SER A 18 17.57 24.71 3.11
N ALA A 19 16.35 24.33 3.49
CA ALA A 19 15.98 22.94 3.70
C ALA A 19 16.14 22.09 2.44
N ILE A 20 15.61 22.53 1.29
CA ILE A 20 15.71 21.80 0.03
C ILE A 20 17.14 21.74 -0.51
N THR A 21 17.93 22.78 -0.29
CA THR A 21 19.37 22.78 -0.65
C THR A 21 20.14 21.73 0.16
N ARG A 22 19.89 21.63 1.47
CA ARG A 22 20.46 20.56 2.32
C ARG A 22 20.10 19.16 1.88
N MET A 23 18.91 18.99 1.27
CA MET A 23 18.46 17.72 0.70
C MET A 23 19.05 17.45 -0.70
N GLY A 24 19.90 18.33 -1.23
CA GLY A 24 20.52 18.16 -2.54
C GLY A 24 19.63 18.52 -3.72
N TYR A 25 18.53 19.24 -3.52
CA TYR A 25 17.67 19.69 -4.62
C TYR A 25 18.36 20.87 -5.32
N THR A 26 18.78 20.63 -6.55
CA THR A 26 19.48 21.65 -7.36
C THR A 26 18.56 22.35 -8.34
N GLN A 27 17.68 21.58 -8.99
CA GLN A 27 16.75 22.08 -10.00
C GLN A 27 15.34 21.54 -9.80
N PRO A 28 14.30 22.36 -10.01
CA PRO A 28 12.93 21.88 -9.93
C PRO A 28 12.59 20.97 -11.11
N THR A 29 11.82 19.93 -10.83
CA THR A 29 11.28 19.03 -11.86
C THR A 29 10.14 19.70 -12.63
N ALA A 30 9.77 19.15 -13.79
CA ALA A 30 8.70 19.69 -14.63
C ALA A 30 7.35 19.85 -13.91
N ILE A 31 7.00 18.89 -13.02
CA ILE A 31 5.79 18.98 -12.19
C ILE A 31 5.90 20.09 -11.15
N GLN A 32 7.07 20.29 -10.55
CA GLN A 32 7.32 21.34 -9.56
C GLN A 32 7.24 22.71 -10.22
N CYS A 33 7.87 22.90 -11.39
CA CYS A 33 7.82 24.15 -12.15
C CYS A 33 6.39 24.60 -12.45
N THR A 34 5.51 23.64 -12.75
CA THR A 34 4.14 23.96 -13.15
C THR A 34 3.20 24.05 -11.95
N ALA A 35 3.32 23.14 -10.96
CA ALA A 35 2.35 23.07 -9.86
C ALA A 35 2.63 24.09 -8.76
N ILE A 36 3.89 24.34 -8.38
CA ILE A 36 4.22 25.23 -7.25
C ILE A 36 3.58 26.63 -7.45
N PRO A 37 3.73 27.32 -8.59
CA PRO A 37 3.12 28.64 -8.77
C PRO A 37 1.58 28.61 -8.68
N VAL A 38 0.94 27.59 -9.24
CA VAL A 38 -0.53 27.42 -9.23
C VAL A 38 -1.05 27.21 -7.82
N VAL A 39 -0.37 26.36 -7.03
CA VAL A 39 -0.73 26.10 -5.63
C VAL A 39 -0.56 27.36 -4.77
N LEU A 40 0.52 28.13 -4.99
CA LEU A 40 0.74 29.40 -4.28
C LEU A 40 -0.37 30.44 -4.58
N GLN A 41 -0.87 30.47 -5.81
CA GLN A 41 -2.01 31.33 -6.23
C GLN A 41 -3.35 30.91 -5.59
N GLY A 42 -3.42 29.78 -4.91
CA GLY A 42 -4.63 29.29 -4.28
C GLY A 42 -5.61 28.59 -5.21
N ARG A 43 -5.20 28.26 -6.45
CA ARG A 43 -6.03 27.53 -7.40
C ARG A 43 -6.01 26.02 -7.12
N ASP A 44 -7.08 25.35 -7.46
CA ASP A 44 -7.15 23.89 -7.44
C ASP A 44 -6.26 23.28 -8.53
N VAL A 45 -5.68 22.14 -8.25
CA VAL A 45 -4.77 21.43 -9.18
C VAL A 45 -5.22 19.98 -9.36
N MET A 46 -5.22 19.54 -10.61
CA MET A 46 -5.29 18.15 -11.00
C MET A 46 -3.97 17.75 -11.68
N GLY A 47 -3.07 17.10 -10.92
CA GLY A 47 -1.72 16.75 -11.39
C GLY A 47 -1.62 15.28 -11.81
N ALA A 48 -1.23 15.03 -13.08
CA ALA A 48 -0.81 13.71 -13.53
C ALA A 48 0.71 13.60 -13.47
N ALA A 49 1.20 12.79 -12.51
CA ALA A 49 2.61 12.54 -12.39
C ALA A 49 2.88 11.17 -11.72
N GLN A 50 3.89 10.48 -12.20
CA GLN A 50 4.31 9.19 -11.63
C GLN A 50 5.03 9.38 -10.28
N THR A 51 5.16 8.30 -9.49
CA THR A 51 5.97 8.28 -8.28
C THR A 51 7.44 8.59 -8.62
N GLY A 52 8.15 9.36 -7.79
CA GLY A 52 9.54 9.72 -8.04
C GLY A 52 9.75 10.93 -8.96
N THR A 53 8.70 11.60 -9.44
CA THR A 53 8.80 12.82 -10.27
C THR A 53 8.90 14.11 -9.44
N GLY A 54 8.95 14.02 -8.12
CA GLY A 54 8.97 15.19 -7.23
C GLY A 54 7.60 15.75 -6.86
N LYS A 55 6.52 14.94 -6.95
CA LYS A 55 5.16 15.33 -6.56
C LYS A 55 5.08 15.90 -5.14
N THR A 56 5.68 15.22 -4.17
CA THR A 56 5.61 15.65 -2.77
C THR A 56 6.11 17.08 -2.57
N ALA A 57 7.23 17.45 -3.19
CA ALA A 57 7.72 18.82 -3.15
C ALA A 57 6.83 19.79 -3.93
N SER A 58 6.17 19.34 -5.01
CA SER A 58 5.30 20.19 -5.82
C SER A 58 4.06 20.69 -5.08
N PHE A 59 3.55 19.97 -4.09
CA PHE A 59 2.51 20.44 -3.19
C PHE A 59 3.02 20.82 -1.80
N GLY A 60 4.03 20.14 -1.28
CA GLY A 60 4.54 20.35 0.07
C GLY A 60 5.18 21.73 0.27
N LEU A 61 6.06 22.14 -0.63
CA LEU A 61 6.74 23.44 -0.53
C LEU A 61 5.77 24.62 -0.55
N PRO A 62 4.84 24.73 -1.52
CA PRO A 62 3.89 25.85 -1.54
C PRO A 62 2.88 25.79 -0.37
N VAL A 63 2.53 24.60 0.12
CA VAL A 63 1.67 24.45 1.30
C VAL A 63 2.39 24.96 2.55
N LEU A 64 3.63 24.58 2.77
CA LEU A 64 4.45 25.09 3.87
C LEU A 64 4.60 26.61 3.78
N GLN A 65 4.90 27.15 2.59
CA GLN A 65 4.96 28.60 2.35
C GLN A 65 3.68 29.33 2.78
N LYS A 66 2.51 28.76 2.46
CA LYS A 66 1.21 29.33 2.84
C LYS A 66 0.92 29.24 4.34
N LEU A 67 1.51 28.26 5.04
CA LEU A 67 1.33 28.09 6.50
C LEU A 67 2.31 28.93 7.33
N LEU A 68 3.47 29.33 6.80
CA LEU A 68 4.46 30.11 7.54
C LEU A 68 3.89 31.34 8.26
N PRO A 69 3.01 32.17 7.65
CA PRO A 69 2.43 33.32 8.36
C PRO A 69 1.54 32.95 9.55
N LEU A 70 1.06 31.70 9.61
CA LEU A 70 0.19 31.18 10.67
C LEU A 70 0.95 30.34 11.68
N ALA A 71 2.21 30.04 11.40
CA ALA A 71 3.06 29.21 12.24
C ALA A 71 3.42 29.93 13.54
N ASN A 72 3.45 29.20 14.65
CA ASN A 72 3.77 29.74 15.96
C ASN A 72 4.42 28.67 16.85
N THR A 73 5.10 29.11 17.92
CA THR A 73 5.83 28.27 18.88
C THR A 73 5.02 27.96 20.14
N SER A 74 3.74 28.27 20.16
CA SER A 74 2.86 28.02 21.31
C SER A 74 2.84 26.53 21.68
N THR A 75 2.76 26.22 22.96
CA THR A 75 2.50 24.86 23.44
C THR A 75 1.03 24.49 23.45
N SER A 76 0.14 25.47 23.29
CA SER A 76 -1.33 25.26 23.35
C SER A 76 -1.84 24.54 22.10
N PRO A 77 -2.48 23.36 22.21
CA PRO A 77 -3.06 22.65 21.08
C PRO A 77 -4.06 23.48 20.26
N ALA A 78 -4.76 24.40 20.88
CA ALA A 78 -5.74 25.27 20.21
C ALA A 78 -5.10 26.22 19.17
N ARG A 79 -3.79 26.44 19.26
CA ARG A 79 -3.03 27.25 18.32
C ARG A 79 -2.53 26.44 17.11
N HIS A 80 -2.65 25.12 17.16
CA HIS A 80 -2.19 24.18 16.13
C HIS A 80 -3.36 23.33 15.59
N PRO A 81 -4.42 23.95 15.04
CA PRO A 81 -5.50 23.19 14.41
C PRO A 81 -5.03 22.59 13.08
N VAL A 82 -5.70 21.54 12.63
CA VAL A 82 -5.46 20.96 11.30
C VAL A 82 -5.85 21.98 10.22
N ARG A 83 -4.87 22.50 9.51
CA ARG A 83 -5.02 23.47 8.41
C ARG A 83 -4.87 22.83 7.05
N VAL A 84 -4.13 21.74 7.00
CA VAL A 84 -3.87 20.97 5.78
C VAL A 84 -4.11 19.49 6.06
N LEU A 85 -4.88 18.86 5.19
CA LEU A 85 -5.11 17.42 5.20
C LEU A 85 -4.53 16.81 3.94
N ILE A 86 -3.72 15.77 4.09
CA ILE A 86 -3.19 14.97 2.99
C ILE A 86 -3.71 13.55 3.15
N LEU A 87 -4.48 13.07 2.18
CA LEU A 87 -4.92 11.68 2.15
C LEU A 87 -3.98 10.83 1.29
N SER A 88 -3.52 9.76 1.85
CA SER A 88 -2.62 8.78 1.22
C SER A 88 -3.22 7.37 1.28
N PRO A 89 -3.06 6.53 0.24
CA PRO A 89 -3.67 5.20 0.18
C PRO A 89 -3.06 4.20 1.16
N THR A 90 -1.77 4.32 1.48
CA THR A 90 -1.04 3.36 2.31
C THR A 90 -0.28 4.05 3.42
N ARG A 91 0.09 3.27 4.45
CA ARG A 91 0.86 3.74 5.61
C ARG A 91 2.23 4.21 5.19
N GLU A 92 2.89 3.40 4.38
CA GLU A 92 4.24 3.64 3.91
C GLU A 92 4.33 4.97 3.15
N LEU A 93 3.33 5.25 2.29
CA LEU A 93 3.28 6.52 1.56
C LEU A 93 2.95 7.69 2.50
N ALA A 94 2.10 7.47 3.50
CA ALA A 94 1.80 8.48 4.51
C ALA A 94 3.06 8.84 5.32
N ASP A 95 3.84 7.84 5.76
CA ASP A 95 5.11 8.04 6.47
C ASP A 95 6.14 8.76 5.58
N GLN A 96 6.31 8.35 4.32
CA GLN A 96 7.22 9.01 3.38
C GLN A 96 6.84 10.48 3.13
N THR A 97 5.55 10.74 2.99
CA THR A 97 5.06 12.12 2.82
C THR A 97 5.31 12.95 4.08
N ALA A 98 5.11 12.37 5.28
CA ALA A 98 5.37 13.02 6.55
C ALA A 98 6.87 13.30 6.75
N GLU A 99 7.71 12.34 6.43
CA GLU A 99 9.18 12.50 6.47
C GLU A 99 9.66 13.61 5.53
N ALA A 100 9.21 13.59 4.27
CA ALA A 100 9.58 14.61 3.29
C ALA A 100 9.13 16.01 3.75
N LEU A 101 7.88 16.16 4.21
CA LEU A 101 7.38 17.43 4.71
C LEU A 101 8.12 17.90 5.98
N SER A 102 8.47 16.98 6.88
CA SER A 102 9.25 17.28 8.07
C SER A 102 10.64 17.79 7.73
N ASN A 103 11.27 17.20 6.72
CA ASN A 103 12.56 17.66 6.21
C ASN A 103 12.45 19.05 5.56
N TYR A 104 11.41 19.34 4.78
CA TYR A 104 11.17 20.67 4.23
C TYR A 104 10.86 21.71 5.31
N ALA A 105 10.17 21.31 6.39
CA ALA A 105 9.75 22.16 7.48
C ALA A 105 10.75 22.25 8.64
N ALA A 106 11.96 21.65 8.52
CA ALA A 106 12.91 21.48 9.62
C ALA A 106 13.24 22.79 10.38
N ASP A 107 13.28 23.92 9.67
CA ASP A 107 13.57 25.25 10.27
C ASP A 107 12.28 26.07 10.46
N THR A 108 11.14 25.41 10.73
CA THR A 108 9.85 26.05 10.97
C THR A 108 9.17 25.47 12.22
N PRO A 109 8.30 26.22 12.90
CA PRO A 109 7.54 25.68 14.01
C PRO A 109 6.26 24.90 13.59
N ILE A 110 6.10 24.56 12.30
CA ILE A 110 4.95 23.84 11.78
C ILE A 110 4.98 22.39 12.26
N ARG A 111 3.89 21.92 12.85
CA ARG A 111 3.75 20.56 13.35
C ARG A 111 3.10 19.66 12.31
N ILE A 112 3.75 18.56 12.03
CA ILE A 112 3.31 17.55 11.07
C ILE A 112 2.94 16.28 11.84
N GLY A 113 1.77 15.74 11.56
CA GLY A 113 1.30 14.49 12.16
C GLY A 113 0.87 13.49 11.10
N VAL A 114 1.01 12.21 11.42
CA VAL A 114 0.60 11.11 10.55
C VAL A 114 -0.27 10.13 11.30
N VAL A 115 -1.35 9.66 10.65
CA VAL A 115 -2.27 8.67 11.21
C VAL A 115 -2.64 7.61 10.17
N TYR A 116 -2.53 6.34 10.54
CA TYR A 116 -2.88 5.22 9.67
C TYR A 116 -3.31 3.99 10.46
N GLY A 117 -4.05 3.11 9.81
CA GLY A 117 -4.59 1.89 10.41
C GLY A 117 -3.54 0.81 10.67
N GLY A 118 -3.90 -0.23 11.45
CA GLY A 118 -3.11 -1.43 11.73
C GLY A 118 -1.97 -1.26 12.72
N VAL A 119 -1.95 -0.15 13.45
CA VAL A 119 -1.14 0.11 14.63
C VAL A 119 -2.05 0.66 15.74
N ASP A 120 -1.56 0.73 16.98
CA ASP A 120 -2.35 1.26 18.09
C ASP A 120 -2.79 2.71 17.80
N ILE A 121 -4.07 2.99 18.10
CA ILE A 121 -4.68 4.30 17.88
C ILE A 121 -4.29 5.32 18.97
N LYS A 122 -3.96 4.87 20.18
CA LYS A 122 -3.70 5.71 21.34
C LYS A 122 -2.55 6.69 21.15
N PRO A 123 -1.34 6.28 20.70
CA PRO A 123 -0.24 7.21 20.45
C PRO A 123 -0.60 8.27 19.41
N GLN A 124 -1.36 7.87 18.37
CA GLN A 124 -1.82 8.80 17.34
C GLN A 124 -2.81 9.82 17.90
N ALA A 125 -3.76 9.36 18.75
CA ALA A 125 -4.70 10.24 19.43
C ALA A 125 -3.99 11.25 20.34
N GLU A 126 -2.94 10.84 21.05
CA GLU A 126 -2.13 11.74 21.87
C GLU A 126 -1.38 12.78 21.04
N ALA A 127 -0.81 12.37 19.90
CA ALA A 127 -0.17 13.29 18.97
C ALA A 127 -1.16 14.33 18.42
N LEU A 128 -2.35 13.90 18.02
CA LEU A 128 -3.39 14.80 17.53
C LEU A 128 -3.88 15.79 18.60
N ARG A 129 -4.01 15.35 19.87
CA ARG A 129 -4.39 16.22 20.98
C ARG A 129 -3.36 17.30 21.29
N ARG A 130 -2.08 17.07 20.98
CA ARG A 130 -1.01 18.08 21.08
C ARG A 130 -1.13 19.18 20.01
N GLY A 131 -1.92 18.94 18.98
CA GLY A 131 -2.15 19.84 17.85
C GLY A 131 -1.13 19.62 16.72
N VAL A 132 -1.63 19.61 15.50
CA VAL A 132 -0.85 19.48 14.26
C VAL A 132 -1.46 20.38 13.19
N GLU A 133 -0.64 21.11 12.43
CA GLU A 133 -1.12 21.93 11.32
C GLU A 133 -1.28 21.16 10.03
N ILE A 134 -0.39 20.20 9.79
CA ILE A 134 -0.46 19.31 8.61
C ILE A 134 -0.72 17.89 9.13
N LEU A 135 -1.85 17.34 8.70
CA LEU A 135 -2.23 15.96 9.00
C LEU A 135 -2.18 15.11 7.76
N ILE A 136 -1.32 14.09 7.76
CA ILE A 136 -1.25 13.06 6.73
C ILE A 136 -2.03 11.85 7.25
N ALA A 137 -2.92 11.27 6.43
CA ALA A 137 -3.78 10.22 6.90
C ALA A 137 -4.13 9.18 5.84
N THR A 138 -4.27 7.92 6.27
CA THR A 138 -5.05 6.95 5.50
C THR A 138 -6.56 7.14 5.80
N PRO A 139 -7.45 7.03 4.80
CA PRO A 139 -8.86 7.41 4.94
C PRO A 139 -9.59 6.77 6.13
N GLY A 140 -9.53 5.44 6.28
CA GLY A 140 -10.24 4.75 7.36
C GLY A 140 -9.81 5.19 8.76
N ARG A 141 -8.49 5.31 9.03
CA ARG A 141 -7.98 5.72 10.34
C ARG A 141 -8.32 7.19 10.67
N LEU A 142 -8.36 8.04 9.66
CA LEU A 142 -8.82 9.42 9.88
C LEU A 142 -10.28 9.44 10.33
N LEU A 143 -11.14 8.62 9.72
CA LEU A 143 -12.54 8.50 10.14
C LEU A 143 -12.65 8.01 11.58
N ASP A 144 -11.86 7.00 12.00
CA ASP A 144 -11.80 6.53 13.38
C ASP A 144 -11.48 7.69 14.36
N HIS A 145 -10.49 8.54 14.02
CA HIS A 145 -10.13 9.68 14.86
C HIS A 145 -11.20 10.78 14.89
N LEU A 146 -11.88 11.02 13.76
CA LEU A 146 -12.98 11.98 13.69
C LEU A 146 -14.19 11.50 14.52
N GLU A 147 -14.55 10.24 14.44
CA GLU A 147 -15.63 9.61 15.22
C GLU A 147 -15.34 9.66 16.73
N GLN A 148 -14.09 9.38 17.12
CA GLN A 148 -13.62 9.46 18.50
C GLN A 148 -13.34 10.91 18.97
N ARG A 149 -13.53 11.92 18.12
CA ARG A 149 -13.25 13.34 18.41
C ARG A 149 -11.82 13.61 18.87
N ASN A 150 -10.86 12.82 18.43
CA ASN A 150 -9.45 13.06 18.72
C ASN A 150 -8.89 14.26 17.95
N THR A 151 -9.54 14.65 16.85
CA THR A 151 -9.26 15.83 16.04
C THR A 151 -10.53 16.31 15.34
N ASN A 152 -10.48 17.50 14.74
CA ASN A 152 -11.50 18.02 13.83
C ASN A 152 -10.86 18.71 12.63
N LEU A 153 -11.63 18.88 11.57
CA LEU A 153 -11.17 19.47 10.32
C LEU A 153 -11.77 20.86 10.04
N ASN A 154 -12.36 21.51 11.03
CA ASN A 154 -13.13 22.75 10.87
C ASN A 154 -12.28 23.93 10.34
N GLN A 155 -10.96 23.90 10.53
CA GLN A 155 -10.03 24.92 10.05
C GLN A 155 -9.16 24.46 8.88
N CYS A 156 -9.49 23.32 8.29
CA CYS A 156 -8.76 22.77 7.16
C CYS A 156 -9.03 23.61 5.90
N GLY A 157 -8.03 24.35 5.46
CA GLY A 157 -8.11 25.22 4.29
C GLY A 157 -7.50 24.63 3.02
N ILE A 158 -6.76 23.54 3.13
CA ILE A 158 -6.14 22.86 1.97
C ILE A 158 -6.30 21.35 2.14
N VAL A 159 -6.75 20.68 1.09
CA VAL A 159 -6.88 19.23 1.05
C VAL A 159 -6.16 18.66 -0.16
N ILE A 160 -5.39 17.61 0.07
CA ILE A 160 -4.59 16.96 -0.97
C ILE A 160 -4.98 15.48 -1.01
N LEU A 161 -5.32 15.00 -2.21
CA LEU A 161 -5.45 13.57 -2.49
C LEU A 161 -4.19 13.14 -3.23
N ASP A 162 -3.31 12.40 -2.55
CA ASP A 162 -2.10 11.86 -3.18
C ASP A 162 -2.33 10.40 -3.59
N GLU A 163 -1.91 10.05 -4.81
CA GLU A 163 -2.20 8.77 -5.45
C GLU A 163 -3.70 8.43 -5.44
N ALA A 164 -4.51 9.36 -5.96
CA ALA A 164 -5.97 9.25 -5.96
C ALA A 164 -6.49 8.00 -6.69
N ASP A 165 -5.87 7.61 -7.82
CA ASP A 165 -6.16 6.38 -8.55
C ASP A 165 -6.03 5.15 -7.64
N ARG A 166 -4.97 5.11 -6.88
CA ARG A 166 -4.71 4.01 -5.95
C ARG A 166 -5.71 3.95 -4.80
N MET A 167 -6.14 5.11 -4.29
CA MET A 167 -7.21 5.15 -3.28
C MET A 167 -8.53 4.60 -3.83
N LEU A 168 -8.85 4.85 -5.11
CA LEU A 168 -10.02 4.28 -5.76
C LEU A 168 -9.91 2.77 -5.95
N ASP A 169 -8.76 2.27 -6.42
CA ASP A 169 -8.48 0.84 -6.58
C ASP A 169 -8.61 0.06 -5.27
N MET A 170 -8.27 0.69 -4.15
CA MET A 170 -8.41 0.12 -2.80
C MET A 170 -9.82 0.26 -2.22
N GLY A 171 -10.76 0.85 -2.95
CA GLY A 171 -12.15 0.99 -2.54
C GLY A 171 -12.42 2.12 -1.53
N PHE A 172 -11.50 3.06 -1.34
CA PHE A 172 -11.64 4.16 -0.38
C PHE A 172 -12.59 5.29 -0.81
N LEU A 173 -13.24 5.18 -1.97
CA LEU A 173 -14.16 6.24 -2.44
C LEU A 173 -15.26 6.61 -1.42
N PRO A 174 -15.93 5.66 -0.73
CA PRO A 174 -16.90 6.00 0.32
C PRO A 174 -16.26 6.77 1.49
N ASP A 175 -15.09 6.36 1.94
CA ASP A 175 -14.38 6.98 3.06
C ASP A 175 -13.92 8.39 2.70
N ILE A 176 -13.35 8.57 1.51
CA ILE A 176 -12.96 9.88 0.98
C ILE A 176 -14.18 10.80 0.94
N SER A 177 -15.33 10.33 0.43
CA SER A 177 -16.56 11.11 0.35
C SER A 177 -17.06 11.56 1.74
N ARG A 178 -16.99 10.68 2.76
CA ARG A 178 -17.32 11.02 4.15
C ARG A 178 -16.39 12.09 4.71
N ILE A 179 -15.09 11.97 4.47
CA ILE A 179 -14.09 12.95 4.90
C ILE A 179 -14.35 14.31 4.24
N LEU A 180 -14.55 14.32 2.91
CA LEU A 180 -14.81 15.56 2.17
C LEU A 180 -16.05 16.30 2.63
N ASN A 181 -17.09 15.58 3.08
CA ASN A 181 -18.30 16.15 3.67
C ASN A 181 -18.08 16.75 5.05
N ALA A 182 -17.04 16.31 5.78
CA ALA A 182 -16.67 16.86 7.10
C ALA A 182 -15.77 18.11 7.01
N LEU A 183 -15.32 18.48 5.81
CA LEU A 183 -14.42 19.61 5.57
C LEU A 183 -15.19 20.92 5.30
N PRO A 184 -14.58 22.09 5.58
CA PRO A 184 -15.12 23.38 5.20
C PRO A 184 -15.36 23.46 3.68
N LYS A 185 -16.44 24.14 3.27
CA LYS A 185 -16.73 24.34 1.83
C LYS A 185 -15.69 25.21 1.13
N LYS A 186 -15.21 26.26 1.82
CA LYS A 186 -14.16 27.15 1.28
C LYS A 186 -12.79 26.57 1.62
N ARG A 187 -12.18 25.92 0.65
CA ARG A 187 -10.84 25.33 0.77
C ARG A 187 -10.20 25.23 -0.61
N GLN A 188 -8.90 25.08 -0.66
CA GLN A 188 -8.15 24.70 -1.86
C GLN A 188 -8.04 23.17 -1.94
N ASN A 189 -8.26 22.60 -3.11
CA ASN A 189 -8.19 21.16 -3.30
C ASN A 189 -7.10 20.83 -4.32
N LEU A 190 -6.25 19.87 -3.98
CA LEU A 190 -5.19 19.38 -4.86
C LEU A 190 -5.38 17.87 -5.04
N MET A 191 -5.31 17.39 -6.26
CA MET A 191 -5.39 15.96 -6.56
C MET A 191 -4.25 15.54 -7.44
N PHE A 192 -3.49 14.54 -6.96
CA PHE A 192 -2.40 13.94 -7.70
C PHE A 192 -2.71 12.47 -7.99
N SER A 193 -2.47 12.05 -9.22
CA SER A 193 -2.74 10.70 -9.69
C SER A 193 -1.72 10.29 -10.74
N ALA A 194 -1.41 9.02 -10.88
CA ALA A 194 -0.58 8.53 -11.99
C ALA A 194 -1.40 8.34 -13.27
N THR A 195 -2.73 8.18 -13.14
CA THR A 195 -3.64 7.94 -14.26
C THR A 195 -4.84 8.88 -14.23
N PHE A 196 -5.42 9.17 -15.39
CA PHE A 196 -6.67 9.94 -15.54
C PHE A 196 -7.79 9.05 -16.09
N SER A 197 -8.10 7.97 -15.34
CA SER A 197 -9.22 7.09 -15.67
C SER A 197 -10.56 7.84 -15.62
N PRO A 198 -11.64 7.31 -16.22
CA PRO A 198 -12.98 7.89 -16.11
C PRO A 198 -13.44 8.09 -14.67
N GLU A 199 -13.08 7.17 -13.76
CA GLU A 199 -13.38 7.22 -12.34
C GLU A 199 -12.66 8.38 -11.66
N ILE A 200 -11.36 8.56 -11.94
CA ILE A 200 -10.57 9.69 -11.45
C ILE A 200 -11.14 11.02 -11.95
N LYS A 201 -11.52 11.10 -13.22
CA LYS A 201 -12.17 12.30 -13.77
C LYS A 201 -13.52 12.57 -13.11
N ARG A 202 -14.27 11.54 -12.71
CA ARG A 202 -15.52 11.69 -11.96
C ARG A 202 -15.26 12.22 -10.55
N LEU A 203 -14.28 11.64 -9.85
CA LEU A 203 -13.85 12.13 -8.52
C LEU A 203 -13.41 13.60 -8.61
N ALA A 204 -12.57 13.93 -9.57
CA ALA A 204 -12.08 15.29 -9.80
C ALA A 204 -13.21 16.31 -9.97
N ARG A 205 -14.23 15.99 -10.78
CA ARG A 205 -15.40 16.88 -10.97
C ARG A 205 -16.19 17.16 -9.69
N ASN A 206 -16.21 16.21 -8.76
CA ASN A 206 -16.92 16.37 -7.50
C ASN A 206 -16.04 17.03 -6.41
N PHE A 207 -14.74 16.99 -6.56
CA PHE A 207 -13.78 17.42 -5.55
C PHE A 207 -13.12 18.76 -5.86
N LEU A 208 -12.80 19.02 -7.15
CA LEU A 208 -12.06 20.21 -7.59
C LEU A 208 -13.00 21.28 -8.16
N THR A 209 -12.61 22.54 -7.97
CA THR A 209 -13.31 23.70 -8.52
C THR A 209 -12.39 24.40 -9.51
N ASP A 210 -12.75 24.42 -10.79
CA ASP A 210 -11.96 25.02 -11.89
C ASP A 210 -10.46 24.70 -11.80
N PRO A 211 -10.07 23.40 -11.78
CA PRO A 211 -8.70 23.02 -11.54
C PRO A 211 -7.80 23.33 -12.73
N VAL A 212 -6.55 23.71 -12.43
CA VAL A 212 -5.48 23.64 -13.44
C VAL A 212 -5.08 22.19 -13.62
N VAL A 213 -5.26 21.68 -14.84
CA VAL A 213 -4.82 20.33 -15.19
C VAL A 213 -3.35 20.39 -15.60
N ILE A 214 -2.51 19.68 -14.87
CA ILE A 214 -1.07 19.58 -15.10
C ILE A 214 -0.77 18.16 -15.50
N GLU A 215 -0.58 17.95 -16.79
CA GLU A 215 -0.08 16.69 -17.33
C GLU A 215 1.40 16.89 -17.65
N VAL A 216 2.27 16.43 -16.76
CA VAL A 216 3.65 16.23 -17.16
C VAL A 216 3.63 15.06 -18.12
N ALA A 217 3.95 15.37 -19.38
CA ALA A 217 3.95 14.39 -20.46
C ALA A 217 4.54 13.09 -19.91
N ARG A 218 3.78 11.99 -20.01
CA ARG A 218 4.35 10.67 -19.79
C ARG A 218 5.65 10.69 -20.56
N GLN A 219 6.77 10.79 -19.85
CA GLN A 219 8.01 10.53 -20.51
C GLN A 219 7.84 9.10 -21.02
N ASN A 220 7.55 8.96 -22.31
CA ASN A 220 7.70 7.69 -23.01
C ASN A 220 9.14 7.13 -22.82
N ALA A 221 10.01 7.93 -22.24
CA ALA A 221 11.31 7.58 -21.71
C ALA A 221 11.30 6.39 -20.75
N THR A 222 10.26 6.19 -19.92
CA THR A 222 10.24 5.03 -19.03
C THR A 222 10.15 3.71 -19.81
N ALA A 223 9.41 3.69 -20.92
CA ALA A 223 9.37 2.53 -21.78
C ALA A 223 10.63 2.41 -22.68
N ALA A 224 11.29 3.54 -22.97
CA ALA A 224 12.50 3.57 -23.82
C ALA A 224 13.78 3.21 -23.03
N THR A 225 13.81 3.45 -21.70
CA THR A 225 14.95 3.13 -20.84
C THR A 225 14.87 1.76 -20.20
N ILE A 226 13.68 1.12 -20.22
CA ILE A 226 13.47 -0.23 -19.66
C ILE A 226 13.52 -1.27 -20.76
N LYS A 227 14.52 -2.13 -20.70
CA LYS A 227 14.56 -3.33 -21.54
C LYS A 227 13.50 -4.32 -21.03
N GLN A 228 12.52 -4.67 -21.86
CA GLN A 228 11.43 -5.54 -21.50
C GLN A 228 11.57 -6.87 -22.25
N GLU A 229 11.64 -7.97 -21.50
CA GLU A 229 11.73 -9.32 -22.05
C GLU A 229 10.56 -10.16 -21.52
N VAL A 230 9.95 -10.97 -22.37
CA VAL A 230 8.82 -11.83 -22.03
C VAL A 230 9.16 -13.27 -22.35
N PHE A 231 8.86 -14.15 -21.41
CA PHE A 231 9.13 -15.58 -21.55
C PHE A 231 7.83 -16.39 -21.47
N SER A 232 7.60 -17.21 -22.48
CA SER A 232 6.53 -18.21 -22.47
C SER A 232 7.02 -19.45 -21.73
N VAL A 233 6.30 -19.84 -20.69
CA VAL A 233 6.70 -20.95 -19.81
C VAL A 233 5.50 -21.85 -19.49
N ASN A 234 5.79 -23.12 -19.22
CA ASN A 234 4.77 -24.02 -18.69
C ASN A 234 4.48 -23.67 -17.21
N GLU A 235 3.20 -23.72 -16.81
CA GLU A 235 2.75 -23.46 -15.44
C GLU A 235 3.52 -24.23 -14.37
N LEU A 236 3.81 -25.51 -14.65
CA LEU A 236 4.53 -26.41 -13.73
C LEU A 236 6.01 -26.07 -13.59
N GLN A 237 6.59 -25.44 -14.60
CA GLN A 237 8.02 -25.08 -14.67
C GLN A 237 8.26 -23.60 -14.33
N LYS A 238 7.22 -22.83 -14.05
CA LYS A 238 7.30 -21.37 -13.84
C LYS A 238 8.29 -20.98 -12.75
N THR A 239 8.38 -21.75 -11.65
CA THR A 239 9.36 -21.50 -10.59
C THR A 239 10.78 -21.89 -11.01
N ASP A 240 10.93 -22.93 -11.82
CA ASP A 240 12.23 -23.36 -12.35
C ASP A 240 12.76 -22.29 -13.32
N ALA A 241 11.88 -21.76 -14.17
CA ALA A 241 12.18 -20.64 -15.07
C ALA A 241 12.62 -19.38 -14.31
N LEU A 242 11.94 -19.04 -13.21
CA LEU A 242 12.35 -17.91 -12.37
C LEU A 242 13.77 -18.10 -11.80
N VAL A 243 14.07 -19.30 -11.29
CA VAL A 243 15.40 -19.61 -10.73
C VAL A 243 16.48 -19.53 -11.80
N GLU A 244 16.20 -19.98 -13.01
CA GLU A 244 17.13 -19.86 -14.14
C GLU A 244 17.35 -18.40 -14.53
N LEU A 245 16.29 -17.60 -14.64
CA LEU A 245 16.40 -16.17 -14.93
C LEU A 245 17.17 -15.42 -13.84
N LEU A 246 16.98 -15.75 -12.57
CA LEU A 246 17.73 -15.15 -11.47
C LEU A 246 19.22 -15.52 -11.53
N LYS A 247 19.57 -16.73 -11.95
CA LYS A 247 20.97 -17.13 -12.13
C LYS A 247 21.63 -16.49 -13.34
N THR A 248 20.87 -16.28 -14.43
CA THR A 248 21.43 -15.79 -15.70
C THR A 248 21.34 -14.26 -15.84
N ARG A 249 20.43 -13.61 -15.13
CA ARG A 249 20.13 -12.16 -15.24
C ARG A 249 20.11 -11.44 -13.90
N GLY A 250 20.22 -12.17 -12.78
CA GLY A 250 20.12 -11.62 -11.42
C GLY A 250 21.48 -11.27 -10.80
N GLU A 251 22.55 -11.26 -11.58
CA GLU A 251 23.90 -10.88 -11.15
C GLU A 251 24.44 -9.78 -12.05
N ASP A 252 25.30 -8.93 -11.48
CA ASP A 252 26.02 -7.91 -12.23
C ASP A 252 27.27 -8.51 -12.93
N SER A 253 28.04 -7.65 -13.61
CA SER A 253 29.27 -8.07 -14.29
C SER A 253 30.34 -8.64 -13.34
N ASP A 254 30.27 -8.34 -12.06
CA ASP A 254 31.19 -8.81 -11.02
C ASP A 254 30.66 -10.04 -10.27
N GLY A 255 29.52 -10.60 -10.69
CA GLY A 255 28.87 -11.76 -10.05
C GLY A 255 28.17 -11.43 -8.74
N LYS A 256 27.87 -10.15 -8.46
CA LYS A 256 27.11 -9.76 -7.28
C LYS A 256 25.61 -9.84 -7.56
N PRO A 257 24.81 -10.35 -6.60
CA PRO A 257 23.36 -10.41 -6.75
C PRO A 257 22.77 -9.01 -6.93
N LEU A 258 21.95 -8.84 -7.99
CA LEU A 258 21.19 -7.62 -8.22
C LEU A 258 20.01 -7.53 -7.27
N GLN A 259 19.74 -6.33 -6.77
CA GLN A 259 18.48 -6.07 -6.07
C GLN A 259 17.30 -6.27 -7.02
N THR A 260 16.44 -7.22 -6.68
CA THR A 260 15.37 -7.67 -7.55
C THR A 260 14.03 -7.66 -6.82
N ILE A 261 13.00 -7.11 -7.44
CA ILE A 261 11.63 -7.31 -6.99
C ILE A 261 10.90 -8.31 -7.89
N VAL A 262 10.24 -9.29 -7.29
CA VAL A 262 9.48 -10.33 -7.98
C VAL A 262 7.99 -10.14 -7.65
N PHE A 263 7.20 -9.77 -8.64
CA PHE A 263 5.77 -9.54 -8.48
C PHE A 263 4.95 -10.80 -8.67
N VAL A 264 4.03 -11.03 -7.73
CA VAL A 264 3.03 -12.10 -7.76
C VAL A 264 1.64 -11.54 -7.45
N ASN A 265 0.59 -12.22 -7.95
CA ASN A 265 -0.78 -11.74 -7.76
C ASN A 265 -1.37 -12.08 -6.38
N VAL A 266 -0.88 -13.15 -5.72
CA VAL A 266 -1.50 -13.70 -4.51
C VAL A 266 -0.49 -13.82 -3.37
N LYS A 267 -0.90 -13.41 -2.16
CA LYS A 267 -0.05 -13.45 -0.95
C LYS A 267 0.49 -14.86 -0.62
N LEU A 268 -0.31 -15.90 -0.87
CA LEU A 268 0.13 -17.28 -0.64
C LEU A 268 1.28 -17.67 -1.60
N THR A 269 1.20 -17.22 -2.84
CA THR A 269 2.26 -17.39 -3.83
C THR A 269 3.52 -16.67 -3.40
N ALA A 270 3.41 -15.42 -2.91
CA ALA A 270 4.57 -14.66 -2.41
C ALA A 270 5.33 -15.43 -1.34
N ARG A 271 4.61 -15.89 -0.31
CA ARG A 271 5.18 -16.65 0.81
C ARG A 271 5.83 -17.96 0.39
N ARG A 272 5.18 -18.71 -0.50
CA ARG A 272 5.70 -19.98 -1.02
C ARG A 272 6.95 -19.75 -1.87
N LEU A 273 6.89 -18.78 -2.78
CA LEU A 273 7.95 -18.49 -3.72
C LEU A 273 9.22 -18.02 -3.01
N ALA A 274 9.12 -17.11 -2.04
CA ALA A 274 10.26 -16.67 -1.24
C ALA A 274 10.97 -17.85 -0.57
N ARG A 275 10.22 -18.76 0.09
CA ARG A 275 10.78 -19.96 0.70
C ARG A 275 11.42 -20.93 -0.30
N GLU A 276 10.90 -21.02 -1.52
CA GLU A 276 11.49 -21.85 -2.56
C GLU A 276 12.78 -21.22 -3.08
N LEU A 277 12.85 -19.90 -3.20
CA LEU A 277 14.07 -19.18 -3.58
C LEU A 277 15.16 -19.32 -2.50
N GLU A 278 14.80 -19.20 -1.21
CA GLU A 278 15.73 -19.46 -0.10
C GLU A 278 16.34 -20.87 -0.15
N LYS A 279 15.51 -21.90 -0.43
CA LYS A 279 15.99 -23.29 -0.60
C LYS A 279 16.93 -23.45 -1.81
N CYS A 280 16.83 -22.57 -2.79
CA CYS A 280 17.73 -22.53 -3.94
C CYS A 280 19.00 -21.72 -3.70
N GLY A 281 19.19 -21.19 -2.47
CA GLY A 281 20.37 -20.43 -2.07
C GLY A 281 20.27 -18.92 -2.33
N PHE A 282 19.10 -18.39 -2.71
CA PHE A 282 18.89 -16.96 -2.87
C PHE A 282 18.53 -16.31 -1.54
N ASN A 283 19.02 -15.10 -1.31
CA ASN A 283 18.60 -14.28 -0.18
C ASN A 283 17.29 -13.55 -0.54
N ALA A 284 16.15 -14.18 -0.20
CA ALA A 284 14.82 -13.75 -0.59
C ALA A 284 13.85 -13.72 0.60
N ASP A 285 12.99 -12.71 0.68
CA ASP A 285 11.84 -12.69 1.59
C ASP A 285 10.60 -12.11 0.88
N ALA A 286 9.42 -12.38 1.45
CA ALA A 286 8.14 -11.94 0.89
C ALA A 286 7.55 -10.76 1.65
N ILE A 287 7.02 -9.77 0.93
CA ILE A 287 6.20 -8.71 1.51
C ILE A 287 4.73 -8.88 1.08
N HIS A 288 3.84 -9.03 2.06
CA HIS A 288 2.40 -9.23 1.85
C HIS A 288 1.57 -8.70 3.03
N GLY A 289 0.25 -8.62 2.85
CA GLY A 289 -0.65 -8.01 3.83
C GLY A 289 -0.74 -8.69 5.19
N ASP A 290 -0.27 -9.94 5.34
CA ASP A 290 -0.29 -10.65 6.64
C ASP A 290 0.96 -10.36 7.50
N LYS A 291 1.99 -9.69 6.98
CA LYS A 291 3.14 -9.24 7.78
C LYS A 291 2.75 -8.03 8.63
N THR A 292 3.24 -8.00 9.86
CA THR A 292 3.09 -6.84 10.76
C THR A 292 3.81 -5.63 10.19
N GLN A 293 3.47 -4.43 10.68
CA GLN A 293 4.12 -3.21 10.20
C GLN A 293 5.63 -3.20 10.52
N GLU A 294 6.01 -3.70 11.69
CA GLU A 294 7.43 -3.81 12.09
C GLU A 294 8.20 -4.74 11.15
N GLU A 295 7.65 -5.92 10.84
CA GLU A 295 8.26 -6.86 9.89
C GLU A 295 8.39 -6.24 8.49
N ARG A 296 7.40 -5.46 8.05
CA ARG A 296 7.42 -4.78 6.74
C ARG A 296 8.51 -3.70 6.69
N LEU A 297 8.60 -2.87 7.73
CA LEU A 297 9.63 -1.82 7.83
C LEU A 297 11.04 -2.42 7.90
N LYS A 298 11.21 -3.49 8.67
CA LYS A 298 12.49 -4.21 8.74
C LYS A 298 12.89 -4.76 7.38
N LEU A 299 11.98 -5.48 6.69
CA LEU A 299 12.23 -6.05 5.38
C LEU A 299 12.60 -4.97 4.35
N LEU A 300 11.89 -3.85 4.38
CA LEU A 300 12.18 -2.71 3.51
C LEU A 300 13.56 -2.12 3.77
N LYS A 301 13.93 -2.00 5.05
CA LYS A 301 15.25 -1.53 5.43
C LYS A 301 16.32 -2.51 4.96
N ASP A 302 16.16 -3.80 5.26
CA ASP A 302 17.08 -4.86 4.85
C ASP A 302 17.25 -4.88 3.31
N PHE A 303 16.16 -4.63 2.58
CA PHE A 303 16.19 -4.53 1.12
C PHE A 303 16.91 -3.27 0.64
N LYS A 304 16.64 -2.09 1.23
CA LYS A 304 17.32 -0.83 0.87
C LYS A 304 18.81 -0.86 1.19
N ASP A 305 19.18 -1.47 2.31
CA ASP A 305 20.57 -1.61 2.75
C ASP A 305 21.34 -2.70 1.96
N GLY A 306 20.67 -3.42 1.05
CA GLY A 306 21.28 -4.48 0.24
C GLY A 306 21.55 -5.79 0.99
N THR A 307 21.11 -5.91 2.24
CA THR A 307 21.21 -7.15 3.03
C THR A 307 20.20 -8.20 2.58
N LEU A 308 19.10 -7.78 1.96
CA LEU A 308 18.14 -8.63 1.24
C LEU A 308 18.24 -8.34 -0.26
N ASN A 309 18.45 -9.36 -1.09
CA ASN A 309 18.63 -9.16 -2.53
C ASN A 309 17.33 -9.30 -3.32
N ILE A 310 16.46 -10.23 -2.92
CA ILE A 310 15.22 -10.53 -3.65
C ILE A 310 14.01 -10.29 -2.75
N MET A 311 13.13 -9.40 -3.17
CA MET A 311 11.87 -9.15 -2.50
C MET A 311 10.71 -9.69 -3.35
N VAL A 312 9.96 -10.68 -2.83
CA VAL A 312 8.76 -11.19 -3.48
C VAL A 312 7.54 -10.42 -2.96
N ALA A 313 6.83 -9.74 -3.84
CA ALA A 313 5.79 -8.79 -3.44
C ALA A 313 4.48 -8.99 -4.20
N THR A 314 3.35 -8.75 -3.51
CA THR A 314 2.07 -8.51 -4.19
C THR A 314 1.91 -7.04 -4.53
N ASP A 315 1.10 -6.71 -5.54
CA ASP A 315 0.84 -5.31 -5.92
C ASP A 315 0.41 -4.46 -4.73
N VAL A 316 -0.54 -4.96 -3.94
CA VAL A 316 -1.04 -4.25 -2.75
C VAL A 316 0.07 -3.98 -1.76
N ALA A 317 0.98 -4.93 -1.54
CA ALA A 317 2.06 -4.79 -0.56
C ALA A 317 3.23 -3.96 -1.10
N ALA A 318 3.50 -4.01 -2.38
CA ALA A 318 4.55 -3.21 -3.04
C ALA A 318 4.14 -1.76 -3.30
N ARG A 319 2.84 -1.51 -3.27
CA ARG A 319 2.29 -0.16 -3.44
C ARG A 319 2.68 0.73 -2.25
N GLY A 320 3.08 1.96 -2.55
CA GLY A 320 3.54 2.92 -1.53
C GLY A 320 4.95 2.67 -1.00
N LEU A 321 5.64 1.62 -1.45
CA LEU A 321 7.03 1.42 -1.11
C LEU A 321 7.89 2.38 -1.95
N ASP A 322 8.74 3.14 -1.26
CA ASP A 322 9.80 3.92 -1.89
C ASP A 322 10.95 2.98 -2.28
N ILE A 323 10.71 2.26 -3.35
CA ILE A 323 11.66 1.39 -4.00
C ILE A 323 11.65 1.79 -5.46
N ALA A 324 12.71 2.43 -5.87
CA ALA A 324 12.94 2.88 -7.23
C ALA A 324 14.35 2.52 -7.65
N GLU A 325 14.64 2.66 -8.94
CA GLU A 325 15.98 2.46 -9.51
C GLU A 325 16.52 1.03 -9.35
N LEU A 326 15.61 0.05 -9.22
CA LEU A 326 16.03 -1.34 -9.18
C LEU A 326 16.64 -1.76 -10.51
N PRO A 327 17.75 -2.49 -10.51
CA PRO A 327 18.33 -3.01 -11.75
C PRO A 327 17.43 -4.05 -12.44
N LEU A 328 16.65 -4.82 -11.65
CA LEU A 328 15.82 -5.91 -12.16
C LEU A 328 14.43 -5.94 -11.54
N VAL A 329 13.41 -6.04 -12.39
CA VAL A 329 12.01 -6.30 -12.00
C VAL A 329 11.52 -7.55 -12.71
N ILE A 330 10.93 -8.49 -11.97
CA ILE A 330 10.38 -9.72 -12.55
C ILE A 330 8.88 -9.81 -12.26
N ASN A 331 8.06 -9.88 -13.29
CA ASN A 331 6.66 -10.23 -13.18
C ASN A 331 6.54 -11.75 -13.24
N TYR A 332 6.58 -12.41 -12.09
CA TYR A 332 6.34 -13.85 -12.00
C TYR A 332 4.90 -14.17 -12.41
N ASP A 333 3.92 -13.39 -11.95
CA ASP A 333 2.54 -13.46 -12.41
C ASP A 333 2.20 -12.25 -13.28
N VAL A 334 1.54 -12.49 -14.41
CA VAL A 334 0.96 -11.42 -15.23
C VAL A 334 -0.10 -10.70 -14.40
N PRO A 335 -0.04 -9.37 -14.28
CA PRO A 335 -1.03 -8.63 -13.48
C PRO A 335 -2.43 -8.75 -14.08
N PHE A 336 -3.45 -8.77 -13.21
CA PHE A 336 -4.85 -8.80 -13.64
C PHE A 336 -5.28 -7.51 -14.34
N VAL A 337 -4.73 -6.39 -13.90
CA VAL A 337 -5.01 -5.05 -14.43
C VAL A 337 -3.80 -4.60 -15.24
N PRO A 338 -3.96 -4.24 -16.53
CA PRO A 338 -2.83 -3.88 -17.40
C PRO A 338 -2.02 -2.69 -16.89
N GLU A 339 -2.65 -1.74 -16.22
CA GLU A 339 -2.02 -0.56 -15.62
C GLU A 339 -1.01 -0.95 -14.53
N ASP A 340 -1.28 -2.03 -13.77
CA ASP A 340 -0.36 -2.53 -12.75
C ASP A 340 0.99 -2.96 -13.37
N TYR A 341 1.00 -3.45 -14.61
CA TYR A 341 2.24 -3.75 -15.31
C TYR A 341 3.17 -2.53 -15.41
N VAL A 342 2.60 -1.40 -15.81
CA VAL A 342 3.36 -0.14 -15.92
C VAL A 342 3.87 0.31 -14.55
N HIS A 343 3.07 0.15 -13.50
CA HIS A 343 3.46 0.48 -12.12
C HIS A 343 4.56 -0.46 -11.59
N ARG A 344 4.54 -1.74 -11.96
CA ARG A 344 5.55 -2.72 -11.58
C ARG A 344 6.89 -2.42 -12.25
N ILE A 345 6.89 -2.30 -13.57
CA ILE A 345 8.13 -2.02 -14.32
C ILE A 345 8.70 -0.63 -14.02
N GLY A 346 7.85 0.33 -13.65
CA GLY A 346 8.27 1.65 -13.20
C GLY A 346 9.07 1.65 -11.88
N ARG A 347 9.41 0.49 -11.31
CA ARG A 347 10.39 0.36 -10.22
C ARG A 347 11.83 0.30 -10.72
N THR A 348 12.04 0.19 -12.03
CA THR A 348 13.34 0.21 -12.69
C THR A 348 13.40 1.30 -13.77
N GLY A 349 14.56 1.55 -14.34
CA GLY A 349 14.74 2.46 -15.48
C GLY A 349 14.46 3.93 -15.20
N ARG A 350 14.78 4.44 -13.98
CA ARG A 350 14.59 5.84 -13.60
C ARG A 350 15.92 6.61 -13.58
N ALA A 351 15.83 7.94 -13.55
CA ALA A 351 16.96 8.86 -13.43
C ALA A 351 18.07 8.66 -14.49
N GLY A 352 17.73 8.14 -15.67
CA GLY A 352 18.70 7.89 -16.75
C GLY A 352 19.41 6.53 -16.70
N SER A 353 19.15 5.71 -15.66
CA SER A 353 19.68 4.36 -15.57
C SER A 353 18.88 3.38 -16.45
N SER A 354 19.57 2.47 -17.13
CA SER A 354 18.93 1.37 -17.86
C SER A 354 18.39 0.34 -16.88
N GLY A 355 17.14 -0.08 -17.07
CA GLY A 355 16.49 -1.10 -16.25
C GLY A 355 16.09 -2.33 -17.04
N LEU A 356 16.01 -3.49 -16.38
CA LEU A 356 15.54 -4.74 -16.97
C LEU A 356 14.22 -5.18 -16.32
N ALA A 357 13.21 -5.40 -17.16
CA ALA A 357 11.91 -5.94 -16.72
C ALA A 357 11.63 -7.26 -17.43
N LEU A 358 11.46 -8.33 -16.66
CA LEU A 358 11.16 -9.66 -17.16
C LEU A 358 9.70 -10.02 -16.82
N MET A 359 9.04 -10.80 -17.69
CA MET A 359 7.69 -11.30 -17.43
C MET A 359 7.56 -12.77 -17.87
N LEU A 360 7.01 -13.60 -16.98
CA LEU A 360 6.67 -14.98 -17.24
C LEU A 360 5.20 -15.08 -17.64
N VAL A 361 4.93 -15.62 -18.82
CA VAL A 361 3.58 -15.77 -19.37
C VAL A 361 3.27 -17.23 -19.58
N THR A 362 2.11 -17.67 -19.11
CA THR A 362 1.58 -19.01 -19.37
C THR A 362 0.40 -18.95 -20.35
N ASP A 363 -0.06 -20.09 -20.85
CA ASP A 363 -1.23 -20.13 -21.73
C ASP A 363 -2.49 -19.52 -21.12
N LYS A 364 -2.61 -19.56 -19.77
CA LYS A 364 -3.74 -18.97 -19.04
C LYS A 364 -3.72 -17.44 -19.05
N ASP A 365 -2.53 -16.85 -19.19
CA ASP A 365 -2.31 -15.41 -19.07
C ASP A 365 -2.51 -14.65 -20.38
N ARG A 366 -2.79 -15.32 -21.49
CA ARG A 366 -2.84 -14.73 -22.86
C ARG A 366 -3.74 -13.48 -22.92
N LYS A 367 -4.93 -13.53 -22.32
CA LYS A 367 -5.87 -12.41 -22.37
C LYS A 367 -5.32 -11.14 -21.64
N SER A 368 -4.75 -11.33 -20.45
CA SER A 368 -4.14 -10.26 -19.67
C SER A 368 -2.89 -9.72 -20.35
N PHE A 369 -2.09 -10.59 -20.94
CA PHE A 369 -0.90 -10.21 -21.70
C PHE A 369 -1.26 -9.38 -22.95
N ASP A 370 -2.28 -9.78 -23.72
CA ASP A 370 -2.75 -9.02 -24.87
C ASP A 370 -3.28 -7.63 -24.48
N ALA A 371 -3.94 -7.51 -23.32
CA ALA A 371 -4.38 -6.23 -22.79
C ALA A 371 -3.18 -5.32 -22.44
N ILE A 372 -2.12 -5.87 -21.85
CA ILE A 372 -0.86 -5.15 -21.58
C ILE A 372 -0.22 -4.65 -22.87
N ARG A 373 -0.13 -5.49 -23.89
CA ARG A 373 0.42 -5.10 -25.21
C ARG A 373 -0.36 -3.93 -25.82
N LYS A 374 -1.70 -3.98 -25.73
CA LYS A 374 -2.56 -2.89 -26.25
C LYS A 374 -2.36 -1.58 -25.47
N LEU A 375 -2.19 -1.67 -24.14
CA LEU A 375 -1.98 -0.50 -23.30
C LEU A 375 -0.62 0.15 -23.51
N THR A 376 0.44 -0.67 -23.51
CA THR A 376 1.83 -0.18 -23.60
C THR A 376 2.24 0.20 -24.99
N LYS A 377 1.56 -0.32 -26.02
CA LYS A 377 1.91 -0.19 -27.45
C LYS A 377 3.34 -0.66 -27.78
N VAL A 378 3.93 -1.47 -26.89
CA VAL A 378 5.26 -2.07 -27.09
C VAL A 378 5.07 -3.45 -27.74
N ASN A 379 5.93 -3.74 -28.71
CA ASN A 379 5.92 -5.07 -29.34
C ASN A 379 6.63 -6.09 -28.44
N LEU A 380 5.89 -6.62 -27.45
CA LEU A 380 6.36 -7.66 -26.57
C LEU A 380 6.19 -9.02 -27.23
N VAL A 381 7.29 -9.66 -27.61
CA VAL A 381 7.29 -11.00 -28.23
C VAL A 381 7.76 -12.01 -27.19
N PRO A 382 6.91 -12.98 -26.79
CA PRO A 382 7.32 -14.04 -25.89
C PRO A 382 8.40 -14.93 -26.50
N GLN A 383 9.46 -15.19 -25.76
CA GLN A 383 10.50 -16.17 -26.07
C GLN A 383 10.17 -17.46 -25.32
N GLU A 384 10.32 -18.61 -25.96
CA GLU A 384 10.12 -19.87 -25.24
C GLU A 384 11.29 -20.09 -24.27
N LEU A 385 10.96 -20.42 -23.04
CA LEU A 385 11.91 -20.78 -22.00
C LEU A 385 11.52 -22.18 -21.47
N ASP A 386 12.36 -23.16 -21.74
CA ASP A 386 12.22 -24.51 -21.20
C ASP A 386 13.34 -24.74 -20.16
N PRO A 387 13.07 -24.44 -18.89
CA PRO A 387 14.07 -24.50 -17.84
C PRO A 387 14.47 -25.97 -17.56
N GLU A 388 15.74 -26.19 -17.25
CA GLU A 388 16.17 -27.47 -16.73
C GLU A 388 15.39 -27.82 -15.45
N PRO A 389 14.79 -29.03 -15.38
CA PRO A 389 14.03 -29.43 -14.22
C PRO A 389 14.97 -29.53 -13.00
N ARG A 390 14.67 -28.73 -11.97
CA ARG A 390 15.42 -28.79 -10.70
C ARG A 390 15.39 -30.21 -10.16
N LYS A 391 16.53 -30.74 -9.79
CA LYS A 391 16.63 -31.96 -8.98
C LYS A 391 15.95 -31.65 -7.65
N ARG A 392 14.63 -31.80 -7.59
CA ARG A 392 13.90 -31.70 -6.32
C ARG A 392 14.55 -32.70 -5.39
N ALA A 393 15.13 -32.26 -4.28
CA ALA A 393 15.57 -33.15 -3.24
C ALA A 393 14.40 -34.09 -2.98
N ARG A 394 14.51 -35.33 -3.44
CA ARG A 394 13.55 -36.37 -3.10
C ARG A 394 13.67 -36.50 -1.60
N PHE A 395 12.77 -35.87 -0.85
CA PHE A 395 12.55 -36.33 0.50
C PHE A 395 12.26 -37.81 0.38
N PRO A 396 13.07 -38.67 0.98
CA PRO A 396 12.76 -40.08 1.00
C PRO A 396 11.38 -40.14 1.70
N ARG A 397 10.33 -40.39 0.90
CA ARG A 397 9.11 -40.93 1.47
C ARG A 397 9.59 -42.24 2.09
N LYS A 398 9.83 -42.25 3.37
CA LYS A 398 9.81 -43.45 4.15
C LYS A 398 8.37 -43.99 4.08
N PHE A 399 8.04 -44.57 2.94
CA PHE A 399 7.04 -45.60 2.91
C PHE A 399 7.73 -46.76 3.66
N SER A 400 7.56 -46.80 4.97
CA SER A 400 7.66 -48.09 5.65
C SER A 400 6.58 -48.94 5.01
N SER A 401 7.03 -49.92 4.22
CA SER A 401 6.19 -51.03 3.81
C SER A 401 5.95 -51.92 5.04
N SER A 402 5.29 -51.36 6.04
CA SER A 402 4.59 -52.19 6.99
C SER A 402 3.28 -52.55 6.29
N THR A 403 3.18 -53.77 5.87
CA THR A 403 1.95 -54.47 5.51
C THR A 403 1.07 -54.63 6.76
N ASP A 404 0.89 -53.55 7.48
CA ASP A 404 -0.19 -53.46 8.47
C ASP A 404 -1.43 -53.07 7.66
N THR A 405 -2.23 -54.08 7.34
CA THR A 405 -3.61 -53.92 6.91
C THR A 405 -4.28 -52.96 7.87
N TRP A 406 -4.51 -51.72 7.37
CA TRP A 406 -5.26 -50.69 8.10
C TRP A 406 -6.66 -51.24 8.35
N LYS A 407 -6.88 -51.85 9.52
CA LYS A 407 -8.21 -52.17 10.01
C LYS A 407 -8.82 -50.84 10.44
N ALA A 408 -9.78 -50.36 9.67
CA ALA A 408 -10.59 -49.21 10.04
C ALA A 408 -11.03 -49.39 11.50
N PRO A 409 -10.87 -48.39 12.38
CA PRO A 409 -11.40 -48.51 13.74
C PRO A 409 -12.89 -48.77 13.61
N ARG A 410 -13.36 -49.90 14.20
CA ARG A 410 -14.80 -50.17 14.31
C ARG A 410 -15.40 -48.99 15.03
N LYS A 411 -16.30 -48.27 14.34
CA LYS A 411 -17.14 -47.27 15.01
C LYS A 411 -17.82 -47.97 16.15
N PRO A 412 -17.80 -47.45 17.39
CA PRO A 412 -18.67 -47.96 18.44
C PRO A 412 -20.09 -47.88 17.86
N GLU A 413 -20.76 -49.02 17.77
CA GLU A 413 -22.19 -49.09 17.44
C GLU A 413 -22.90 -48.40 18.58
N ASP A 414 -23.32 -47.17 18.36
CA ASP A 414 -24.20 -46.47 19.28
C ASP A 414 -25.54 -47.22 19.24
N PRO A 415 -25.98 -47.84 20.37
CA PRO A 415 -27.21 -48.56 20.44
C PRO A 415 -28.44 -47.76 20.01
N PHE A 416 -28.32 -46.47 19.93
CA PHE A 416 -29.34 -45.54 19.51
C PHE A 416 -29.71 -45.68 18.00
N PHE A 417 -28.80 -46.15 17.16
CA PHE A 417 -29.06 -46.35 15.73
C PHE A 417 -29.43 -47.75 15.32
N SER A 418 -29.40 -48.74 16.25
CA SER A 418 -29.71 -50.14 15.97
C SER A 418 -31.02 -50.61 16.56
N GLN A 419 -31.79 -49.74 17.26
CA GLN A 419 -33.11 -50.13 17.82
C GLN A 419 -34.25 -49.37 17.13
N PRO A 420 -35.41 -50.02 16.90
CA PRO A 420 -36.60 -49.32 16.37
C PRO A 420 -37.08 -48.25 17.35
N TYR A 421 -37.42 -47.08 16.81
CA TYR A 421 -37.97 -45.97 17.58
C TYR A 421 -39.26 -46.40 18.31
N VAL A 422 -39.25 -46.33 19.64
CA VAL A 422 -40.44 -46.52 20.48
C VAL A 422 -40.87 -45.12 20.97
N PRO A 423 -42.10 -44.66 20.62
CA PRO A 423 -42.59 -43.35 21.09
C PRO A 423 -42.88 -43.37 22.57
N GLY A 424 -42.28 -42.47 23.25
CA GLY A 424 -42.48 -41.86 24.52
C GLY A 424 -43.24 -42.53 25.66
N ARG A 425 -42.53 -42.75 26.75
CA ARG A 425 -43.09 -42.54 28.10
C ARG A 425 -42.18 -41.59 28.86
N THR A 426 -42.75 -40.45 29.23
CA THR A 426 -42.19 -39.49 30.18
C THR A 426 -41.93 -40.16 31.49
N SER A 427 -40.69 -40.20 31.93
CA SER A 427 -40.34 -40.52 33.32
C SER A 427 -39.46 -39.43 33.93
N VAL A 428 -40.05 -38.86 34.89
CA VAL A 428 -39.65 -38.17 36.14
C VAL A 428 -38.16 -38.18 36.46
N LYS A 429 -37.71 -37.01 36.73
CA LYS A 429 -36.43 -36.59 37.28
C LYS A 429 -35.94 -37.45 38.47
N LYS A 430 -34.66 -37.82 38.47
CA LYS A 430 -33.89 -38.02 39.69
C LYS A 430 -32.75 -37.03 39.72
N THR A 431 -32.82 -36.16 40.70
CA THR A 431 -31.86 -35.18 41.14
C THR A 431 -30.66 -35.92 41.74
N VAL A 432 -29.47 -35.71 41.24
CA VAL A 432 -28.25 -36.02 41.93
C VAL A 432 -27.67 -34.72 42.48
N GLN A 433 -27.76 -34.55 43.79
CA GLN A 433 -27.06 -33.52 44.54
C GLN A 433 -25.57 -33.83 44.52
N GLN A 434 -24.77 -32.92 44.02
CA GLN A 434 -23.37 -32.80 44.45
C GLN A 434 -23.18 -31.47 45.12
N ASN A 435 -22.84 -31.53 46.38
CA ASN A 435 -22.45 -30.44 47.26
C ASN A 435 -21.15 -29.79 46.74
N PHE A 436 -21.18 -28.49 46.49
CA PHE A 436 -20.03 -27.64 46.65
C PHE A 436 -20.42 -26.37 47.39
N SER A 437 -19.95 -26.35 48.62
CA SER A 437 -19.89 -25.16 49.45
C SER A 437 -18.87 -24.18 48.89
N ARG A 438 -19.26 -22.91 48.67
CA ARG A 438 -18.41 -21.74 48.95
C ARG A 438 -19.12 -20.42 48.74
N GLN A 439 -19.20 -19.74 49.80
CA GLN A 439 -19.02 -18.31 50.10
C GLN A 439 -19.38 -17.26 49.02
N ALA A 440 -20.27 -16.43 49.47
CA ALA A 440 -20.73 -15.21 48.87
C ALA A 440 -19.64 -14.13 48.82
N SER A 441 -19.59 -13.41 47.71
CA SER A 441 -19.37 -11.96 47.68
C SER A 441 -20.16 -11.41 46.49
N GLY A 442 -21.02 -10.48 46.76
CA GLY A 442 -22.00 -9.95 45.82
C GLY A 442 -21.37 -8.97 44.82
N GLU A 443 -21.91 -9.03 43.62
CA GLU A 443 -22.09 -7.89 42.78
C GLU A 443 -23.16 -8.26 41.73
N LYS A 444 -24.22 -7.45 41.70
CA LYS A 444 -25.31 -7.58 40.74
C LYS A 444 -24.80 -7.16 39.36
N ARG A 445 -24.86 -8.05 38.42
CA ARG A 445 -24.79 -7.73 36.99
C ARG A 445 -26.19 -7.85 36.40
N GLU A 446 -26.66 -6.74 35.85
CA GLU A 446 -27.89 -6.69 35.05
C GLU A 446 -27.69 -7.46 33.74
N VAL A 447 -28.60 -8.39 33.48
CA VAL A 447 -28.68 -9.12 32.22
C VAL A 447 -29.65 -8.40 31.32
N ALA A 448 -29.20 -7.96 30.15
CA ALA A 448 -30.06 -7.36 29.11
C ALA A 448 -31.06 -8.39 28.56
N VAL A 449 -32.33 -8.07 28.65
CA VAL A 449 -33.40 -8.82 27.99
C VAL A 449 -33.55 -8.30 26.58
N LEU A 450 -33.23 -9.14 25.61
CA LEU A 450 -33.59 -8.98 24.19
C LEU A 450 -34.68 -9.99 23.90
N LEU A 451 -35.85 -9.52 23.55
CA LEU A 451 -36.76 -10.03 22.52
C LEU A 451 -38.22 -9.68 22.86
N GLY A 452 -38.80 -9.04 21.87
CA GLY A 452 -40.11 -8.51 21.76
C GLY A 452 -41.32 -9.41 22.09
N GLY A 453 -42.38 -8.77 22.48
CA GLY A 453 -43.69 -9.32 22.62
C GLY A 453 -44.71 -8.19 22.65
N THR A 454 -45.46 -8.10 21.60
CA THR A 454 -46.59 -7.21 21.39
C THR A 454 -47.71 -7.39 22.42
N GLY A 455 -48.35 -6.28 22.85
CA GLY A 455 -49.76 -6.38 22.98
C GLY A 455 -50.44 -5.89 24.26
N ARG A 456 -51.14 -4.76 24.11
CA ARG A 456 -52.41 -4.35 24.67
C ARG A 456 -52.49 -3.80 26.10
N ARG A 457 -52.85 -2.54 26.09
CA ARG A 457 -53.88 -1.78 26.78
C ARG A 457 -54.41 -2.32 28.13
N ASN A 458 -54.22 -1.51 29.16
CA ASN A 458 -55.25 -0.64 29.75
C ASN A 458 -54.55 0.50 30.48
#